data_6ea7fcdc272f9ff1863451f1fa8443f1
#
_entry.id   6ea7fcdc272f9ff1863451f1fa8443f1
#
_cell.length_a   1.000
_cell.length_b   1.000
_cell.length_c   1.000
_cell.angle_alpha   90.00
_cell.angle_beta   90.00
_cell.angle_gamma   90.00
#
_symmetry.space_group_name_H-M   'P 1'
#
loop_
_entity.id
_entity.type
_entity.pdbx_description
1 polymer ?
#
loop_
_entity_poly.entity_id
_entity_poly.type
_entity_poly.pdbx_seq_one_letter_code
_entity_poly.pdbx_strand_id
1 'polypeptide(L)'
;MLKKFTNFCVKLVDKYLPDPFLFAIILTFVVYVAAIVFTHQTPLKILKAWGNFSDGFWNLLKFSMQTGCIVVFGSTLAKTQIFNKLVNRIVKYATNNKRAIVLTVIFSAIFSWLNYGLGLIAGALLAKAIAKKLKTIDYRLLIASAYSGYIIWHQGLSGSIPLTISTGFDIAGKTIKSDITSTIFHPVNIITAIVCIGTMCIINIAMLPNEKDAVIVDSSVLGEEYRPKKYKIKTPADRIEHSKILWLLTCLLGWAYIFYYFGNYIAEGKSILNGLGRDSVNMILLFLGILLHGNLKNYLDALKDSVSSIVGVILQYPFYAGIMAIMTCTNAEGISLASLISNFFVNISNQYTFPVFTFFSAGIVNFFVPSGGGQWSVQAPIVMNAAEYLKVPTNIAAMAIAWGDQWTNMIQPFWALPALAVANLKAKDIMGFMCIITIASGIVFAIGIYLWAKLYS
;
A
#
# COMPACT_ATOMS: atom_id res chain seq x y z
N MET A 1 0.08 -28.83 10.09
CA MET A 1 -1.28 -28.28 9.93
C MET A 1 -1.27 -27.01 9.09
N LEU A 2 -0.46 -25.98 9.37
CA LEU A 2 -0.39 -24.71 8.63
C LEU A 2 -0.12 -24.90 7.13
N LYS A 3 0.88 -25.70 6.73
CA LYS A 3 1.18 -25.98 5.31
C LYS A 3 -0.01 -26.59 4.54
N LYS A 4 -0.80 -27.47 5.17
CA LYS A 4 -2.01 -28.03 4.54
C LYS A 4 -3.07 -26.96 4.36
N PHE A 5 -3.23 -26.09 5.35
CA PHE A 5 -4.16 -24.96 5.28
C PHE A 5 -3.71 -23.92 4.24
N THR A 6 -2.41 -23.59 4.18
CA THR A 6 -1.83 -22.74 3.14
C THR A 6 -2.12 -23.29 1.75
N ASN A 7 -1.83 -24.58 1.51
CA ASN A 7 -2.10 -25.20 0.21
C ASN A 7 -3.60 -25.23 -0.13
N PHE A 8 -4.47 -25.37 0.85
CA PHE A 8 -5.91 -25.26 0.67
C PHE A 8 -6.29 -23.83 0.23
N CYS A 9 -5.83 -22.80 0.95
CA CYS A 9 -6.09 -21.39 0.60
C CYS A 9 -5.56 -21.04 -0.79
N VAL A 10 -4.33 -21.47 -1.13
CA VAL A 10 -3.74 -21.25 -2.46
C VAL A 10 -4.61 -21.91 -3.53
N LYS A 11 -5.00 -23.18 -3.37
CA LYS A 11 -5.86 -23.88 -4.33
C LYS A 11 -7.26 -23.24 -4.47
N LEU A 12 -7.82 -22.77 -3.34
CA LEU A 12 -9.12 -22.08 -3.35
C LEU A 12 -9.04 -20.78 -4.15
N VAL A 13 -8.02 -19.98 -3.89
CA VAL A 13 -7.78 -18.71 -4.60
C VAL A 13 -7.49 -18.95 -6.07
N ASP A 14 -6.61 -19.89 -6.40
CA ASP A 14 -6.29 -20.23 -7.80
C ASP A 14 -7.54 -20.66 -8.60
N LYS A 15 -8.50 -21.32 -7.92
CA LYS A 15 -9.72 -21.83 -8.56
C LYS A 15 -10.82 -20.79 -8.69
N TYR A 16 -10.97 -19.90 -7.70
CA TYR A 16 -12.16 -19.04 -7.57
C TYR A 16 -11.88 -17.54 -7.69
N LEU A 17 -10.63 -17.07 -7.50
CA LEU A 17 -10.33 -15.66 -7.63
C LEU A 17 -10.13 -15.30 -9.10
N PRO A 18 -11.04 -14.49 -9.70
CA PRO A 18 -10.87 -14.02 -11.07
C PRO A 18 -9.71 -13.01 -11.16
N ASP A 19 -9.43 -12.57 -12.38
CA ASP A 19 -8.52 -11.44 -12.60
C ASP A 19 -8.98 -10.23 -11.76
N PRO A 20 -8.06 -9.47 -11.14
CA PRO A 20 -8.41 -8.33 -10.28
C PRO A 20 -9.33 -7.30 -10.94
N PHE A 21 -9.26 -7.15 -12.26
CA PHE A 21 -10.18 -6.28 -12.99
C PHE A 21 -11.61 -6.81 -12.98
N LEU A 22 -11.79 -8.11 -13.26
CA LEU A 22 -13.10 -8.76 -13.18
C LEU A 22 -13.65 -8.77 -11.76
N PHE A 23 -12.76 -8.96 -10.77
CA PHE A 23 -13.12 -8.85 -9.36
C PHE A 23 -13.69 -7.48 -9.02
N ALA A 24 -13.04 -6.38 -9.46
CA ALA A 24 -13.54 -5.02 -9.25
C ALA A 24 -14.90 -4.78 -9.91
N ILE A 25 -15.15 -5.36 -11.10
CA ILE A 25 -16.45 -5.30 -11.76
C ILE A 25 -17.51 -6.04 -10.95
N ILE A 26 -17.25 -7.29 -10.55
CA ILE A 26 -18.19 -8.08 -9.73
C ILE A 26 -18.50 -7.33 -8.43
N LEU A 27 -17.48 -6.82 -7.76
CA LEU A 27 -17.62 -6.06 -6.52
C LEU A 27 -18.48 -4.81 -6.72
N THR A 28 -18.33 -4.11 -7.85
CA THR A 28 -19.17 -2.96 -8.21
C THR A 28 -20.65 -3.34 -8.20
N PHE A 29 -21.01 -4.44 -8.85
CA PHE A 29 -22.43 -4.89 -8.89
C PHE A 29 -22.92 -5.33 -7.50
N VAL A 30 -22.09 -6.04 -6.74
CA VAL A 30 -22.46 -6.47 -5.37
C VAL A 30 -22.75 -5.24 -4.51
N VAL A 31 -21.87 -4.24 -4.51
CA VAL A 31 -22.03 -3.02 -3.73
C VAL A 31 -23.22 -2.19 -4.23
N TYR A 32 -23.42 -2.14 -5.56
CA TYR A 32 -24.57 -1.45 -6.18
C TYR A 32 -25.90 -2.02 -5.67
N VAL A 33 -26.06 -3.35 -5.71
CA VAL A 33 -27.29 -4.02 -5.23
C VAL A 33 -27.43 -3.85 -3.71
N ALA A 34 -26.34 -4.02 -2.95
CA ALA A 34 -26.35 -3.82 -1.50
C ALA A 34 -26.79 -2.39 -1.12
N ALA A 35 -26.33 -1.36 -1.84
CA ALA A 35 -26.73 0.02 -1.59
C ALA A 35 -28.22 0.22 -1.79
N ILE A 36 -28.81 -0.32 -2.86
CA ILE A 36 -30.26 -0.24 -3.10
C ILE A 36 -31.04 -0.91 -1.96
N VAL A 37 -30.63 -2.13 -1.58
CA VAL A 37 -31.36 -2.95 -0.59
C VAL A 37 -31.24 -2.37 0.81
N PHE A 38 -30.04 -2.01 1.26
CA PHE A 38 -29.80 -1.64 2.66
C PHE A 38 -29.96 -0.14 2.95
N THR A 39 -29.81 0.71 1.94
CA THR A 39 -29.98 2.17 2.14
C THR A 39 -31.29 2.70 1.53
N HIS A 40 -32.09 1.82 0.91
CA HIS A 40 -33.37 2.17 0.26
C HIS A 40 -33.27 3.31 -0.74
N GLN A 41 -32.11 3.47 -1.38
CA GLN A 41 -31.90 4.49 -2.41
C GLN A 41 -32.35 3.98 -3.78
N THR A 42 -32.76 4.92 -4.65
CA THR A 42 -33.14 4.57 -6.01
C THR A 42 -31.93 4.09 -6.83
N PRO A 43 -32.11 3.11 -7.74
CA PRO A 43 -31.06 2.67 -8.63
C PRO A 43 -30.36 3.81 -9.39
N LEU A 44 -31.15 4.78 -9.85
CA LEU A 44 -30.63 5.95 -10.57
C LEU A 44 -29.72 6.82 -9.70
N LYS A 45 -30.03 7.00 -8.40
CA LYS A 45 -29.20 7.79 -7.48
C LYS A 45 -27.84 7.12 -7.29
N ILE A 46 -27.82 5.79 -7.07
CA ILE A 46 -26.59 5.01 -6.91
C ILE A 46 -25.78 5.03 -8.22
N LEU A 47 -26.44 4.87 -9.39
CA LEU A 47 -25.76 4.96 -10.68
C LEU A 47 -25.11 6.34 -10.90
N LYS A 48 -25.81 7.41 -10.55
CA LYS A 48 -25.26 8.78 -10.62
C LYS A 48 -24.06 8.96 -9.68
N ALA A 49 -24.08 8.41 -8.48
CA ALA A 49 -22.95 8.43 -7.56
C ALA A 49 -21.74 7.68 -8.14
N TRP A 50 -21.95 6.46 -8.64
CA TRP A 50 -20.90 5.66 -9.27
C TRP A 50 -20.27 6.38 -10.47
N GLY A 51 -21.06 6.93 -11.38
CA GLY A 51 -20.61 7.53 -12.64
C GLY A 51 -20.27 9.02 -12.54
N ASN A 52 -20.34 9.64 -11.36
CA ASN A 52 -19.98 11.05 -11.18
C ASN A 52 -18.51 11.28 -11.55
N PHE A 53 -18.25 12.29 -12.37
CA PHE A 53 -16.90 12.54 -12.88
C PHE A 53 -15.97 13.16 -11.83
N SER A 54 -16.49 13.88 -10.85
CA SER A 54 -15.71 14.51 -9.79
C SER A 54 -15.47 13.56 -8.61
N ASP A 55 -16.54 12.98 -8.07
CA ASP A 55 -16.53 12.25 -6.79
C ASP A 55 -16.78 10.74 -6.95
N GLY A 56 -17.02 10.28 -8.18
CA GLY A 56 -17.28 8.88 -8.52
C GLY A 56 -16.13 8.23 -9.28
N PHE A 57 -16.42 7.72 -10.48
CA PHE A 57 -15.55 6.87 -11.28
C PHE A 57 -14.14 7.41 -11.52
N TRP A 58 -13.97 8.73 -11.68
CA TRP A 58 -12.68 9.36 -11.94
C TRP A 58 -12.01 10.00 -10.72
N ASN A 59 -12.61 9.91 -9.55
CA ASN A 59 -12.09 10.53 -8.32
C ASN A 59 -10.64 10.13 -7.98
N LEU A 60 -10.24 8.90 -8.32
CA LEU A 60 -8.88 8.40 -8.08
C LEU A 60 -7.88 8.65 -9.21
N LEU A 61 -8.18 9.46 -10.25
CA LEU A 61 -7.25 9.68 -11.38
C LEU A 61 -5.91 10.23 -10.94
N LYS A 62 -5.89 11.28 -10.11
CA LYS A 62 -4.64 11.84 -9.57
C LYS A 62 -3.86 10.79 -8.77
N PHE A 63 -4.57 10.05 -7.93
CA PHE A 63 -3.99 8.98 -7.11
C PHE A 63 -3.44 7.84 -7.99
N SER A 64 -4.18 7.43 -9.02
CA SER A 64 -3.76 6.39 -9.97
C SER A 64 -2.47 6.79 -10.69
N MET A 65 -2.42 8.03 -11.18
CA MET A 65 -1.24 8.54 -11.86
C MET A 65 -0.03 8.64 -10.92
N GLN A 66 -0.21 9.17 -9.70
CA GLN A 66 0.84 9.24 -8.70
C GLN A 66 1.40 7.85 -8.37
N THR A 67 0.52 6.86 -8.17
CA THR A 67 0.90 5.47 -7.88
C THR A 67 1.57 4.82 -9.09
N GLY A 68 1.05 5.03 -10.29
CA GLY A 68 1.66 4.58 -11.54
C GLY A 68 3.08 5.13 -11.71
N CYS A 69 3.27 6.42 -11.44
CA CYS A 69 4.59 7.06 -11.47
C CYS A 69 5.58 6.40 -10.49
N ILE A 70 5.16 6.11 -9.24
CA ILE A 70 6.01 5.40 -8.26
C ILE A 70 6.46 4.05 -8.84
N VAL A 71 5.56 3.28 -9.44
CA VAL A 71 5.88 1.97 -10.04
C VAL A 71 6.87 2.11 -11.19
N VAL A 72 6.58 3.01 -12.14
CA VAL A 72 7.41 3.20 -13.35
C VAL A 72 8.78 3.75 -13.00
N PHE A 73 8.84 4.82 -12.20
CA PHE A 73 10.12 5.44 -11.82
C PHE A 73 10.94 4.53 -10.91
N GLY A 74 10.29 3.81 -9.97
CA GLY A 74 10.95 2.81 -9.14
C GLY A 74 11.52 1.65 -9.96
N SER A 75 10.74 1.11 -10.91
CA SER A 75 11.20 0.06 -11.82
C SER A 75 12.34 0.55 -12.75
N THR A 76 12.27 1.80 -13.19
CA THR A 76 13.33 2.42 -13.99
C THR A 76 14.62 2.58 -13.17
N LEU A 77 14.51 3.05 -11.93
CA LEU A 77 15.63 3.16 -11.00
C LEU A 77 16.29 1.79 -10.72
N ALA A 78 15.50 0.74 -10.59
CA ALA A 78 16.00 -0.63 -10.38
C ALA A 78 16.87 -1.15 -11.54
N LYS A 79 16.76 -0.57 -12.73
CA LYS A 79 17.59 -0.90 -13.89
C LYS A 79 18.96 -0.25 -13.88
N THR A 80 19.27 0.62 -12.89
CA THR A 80 20.58 1.26 -12.78
C THR A 80 21.61 0.31 -12.17
N GLN A 81 22.89 0.45 -12.59
CA GLN A 81 23.99 -0.37 -12.07
C GLN A 81 24.25 -0.12 -10.57
N ILE A 82 24.06 1.11 -10.12
CA ILE A 82 24.29 1.50 -8.72
C ILE A 82 23.24 0.82 -7.82
N PHE A 83 21.98 0.89 -8.22
CA PHE A 83 20.91 0.22 -7.49
C PHE A 83 21.14 -1.29 -7.43
N ASN A 84 21.48 -1.92 -8.55
CA ASN A 84 21.80 -3.34 -8.58
C ASN A 84 22.98 -3.72 -7.68
N LYS A 85 24.04 -2.91 -7.61
CA LYS A 85 25.16 -3.13 -6.69
C LYS A 85 24.72 -3.04 -5.22
N LEU A 86 23.86 -2.07 -4.87
CA LEU A 86 23.35 -1.89 -3.51
C LEU A 86 22.48 -3.10 -3.10
N VAL A 87 21.49 -3.45 -3.93
CA VAL A 87 20.61 -4.60 -3.70
C VAL A 87 21.43 -5.90 -3.60
N ASN A 88 22.43 -6.10 -4.47
CA ASN A 88 23.29 -7.28 -4.44
C ASN A 88 24.12 -7.38 -3.15
N ARG A 89 24.47 -6.27 -2.48
CA ARG A 89 25.06 -6.32 -1.14
C ARG A 89 24.09 -6.92 -0.11
N ILE A 90 22.83 -6.45 -0.14
CA ILE A 90 21.78 -6.94 0.77
C ILE A 90 21.47 -8.41 0.50
N VAL A 91 21.36 -8.78 -0.78
CA VAL A 91 21.09 -10.16 -1.24
C VAL A 91 22.17 -11.15 -0.77
N LYS A 92 23.40 -10.70 -0.49
CA LYS A 92 24.45 -11.59 0.07
C LYS A 92 24.02 -12.22 1.38
N TYR A 93 23.25 -11.54 2.20
CA TYR A 93 22.74 -12.05 3.48
C TYR A 93 21.60 -13.07 3.33
N ALA A 94 20.94 -13.14 2.17
CA ALA A 94 19.95 -14.15 1.84
C ALA A 94 20.64 -15.48 1.46
N THR A 95 21.20 -16.18 2.44
CA THR A 95 22.00 -17.41 2.24
C THR A 95 21.14 -18.67 2.16
N ASN A 96 19.90 -18.62 2.61
CA ASN A 96 18.91 -19.71 2.53
C ASN A 96 17.49 -19.13 2.50
N ASN A 97 16.48 -19.98 2.21
CA ASN A 97 15.09 -19.60 2.05
C ASN A 97 14.52 -18.86 3.28
N LYS A 98 14.85 -19.31 4.51
CA LYS A 98 14.36 -18.67 5.74
C LYS A 98 14.94 -17.25 5.90
N ARG A 99 16.25 -17.09 5.72
CA ARG A 99 16.90 -15.76 5.79
C ARG A 99 16.42 -14.83 4.68
N ALA A 100 16.18 -15.37 3.50
CA ALA A 100 15.62 -14.61 2.37
C ALA A 100 14.25 -14.01 2.73
N ILE A 101 13.36 -14.81 3.32
CA ILE A 101 12.05 -14.36 3.78
C ILE A 101 12.17 -13.28 4.85
N VAL A 102 12.93 -13.53 5.93
CA VAL A 102 13.10 -12.57 7.02
C VAL A 102 13.66 -11.24 6.51
N LEU A 103 14.70 -11.31 5.68
CA LEU A 103 15.31 -10.13 5.09
C LEU A 103 14.31 -9.33 4.24
N THR A 104 13.50 -10.02 3.45
CA THR A 104 12.50 -9.39 2.58
C THR A 104 11.38 -8.73 3.40
N VAL A 105 10.85 -9.42 4.42
CA VAL A 105 9.80 -8.86 5.30
C VAL A 105 10.32 -7.61 6.03
N ILE A 106 11.49 -7.70 6.68
CA ILE A 106 12.04 -6.58 7.47
C ILE A 106 12.36 -5.39 6.56
N PHE A 107 12.99 -5.64 5.41
CA PHE A 107 13.32 -4.59 4.44
C PHE A 107 12.07 -3.87 3.95
N SER A 108 11.06 -4.64 3.53
CA SER A 108 9.78 -4.07 3.09
C SER A 108 9.10 -3.28 4.21
N ALA A 109 9.10 -3.81 5.44
CA ALA A 109 8.49 -3.17 6.60
C ALA A 109 9.15 -1.83 6.94
N ILE A 110 10.49 -1.76 6.94
CA ILE A 110 11.22 -0.50 7.20
C ILE A 110 10.84 0.56 6.16
N PHE A 111 10.86 0.21 4.87
CA PHE A 111 10.49 1.16 3.82
C PHE A 111 9.01 1.53 3.84
N SER A 112 8.12 0.59 4.19
CA SER A 112 6.67 0.85 4.32
C SER A 112 6.36 1.77 5.51
N TRP A 113 7.08 1.63 6.62
CA TRP A 113 6.95 2.50 7.77
C TRP A 113 7.41 3.93 7.47
N LEU A 114 8.48 4.08 6.67
CA LEU A 114 8.96 5.39 6.21
C LEU A 114 7.99 6.01 5.20
N ASN A 115 7.63 5.25 4.17
CA ASN A 115 6.69 5.69 3.14
C ASN A 115 6.03 4.48 2.46
N TYR A 116 4.70 4.44 2.47
CA TYR A 116 3.93 3.31 1.95
C TYR A 116 4.22 3.01 0.47
N GLY A 117 4.40 4.02 -0.36
CA GLY A 117 4.70 3.84 -1.79
C GLY A 117 6.08 3.23 -2.04
N LEU A 118 7.09 3.67 -1.27
CA LEU A 118 8.44 3.09 -1.33
C LEU A 118 8.44 1.64 -0.86
N GLY A 119 7.71 1.32 0.23
CA GLY A 119 7.66 -0.03 0.78
C GLY A 119 7.16 -1.07 -0.20
N LEU A 120 6.06 -0.77 -0.91
CA LEU A 120 5.48 -1.65 -1.93
C LEU A 120 6.49 -2.01 -3.03
N ILE A 121 7.25 -1.04 -3.51
CA ILE A 121 8.18 -1.23 -4.63
C ILE A 121 9.51 -1.81 -4.15
N ALA A 122 10.10 -1.27 -3.09
CA ALA A 122 11.41 -1.69 -2.60
C ALA A 122 11.43 -3.16 -2.16
N GLY A 123 10.37 -3.61 -1.46
CA GLY A 123 10.21 -5.01 -1.06
C GLY A 123 10.15 -5.97 -2.25
N ALA A 124 9.33 -5.64 -3.27
CA ALA A 124 9.21 -6.45 -4.47
C ALA A 124 10.50 -6.50 -5.29
N LEU A 125 11.23 -5.38 -5.39
CA LEU A 125 12.53 -5.31 -6.08
C LEU A 125 13.59 -6.16 -5.37
N LEU A 126 13.66 -6.10 -4.04
CA LEU A 126 14.56 -6.95 -3.26
C LEU A 126 14.21 -8.44 -3.43
N ALA A 127 12.93 -8.79 -3.33
CA ALA A 127 12.46 -10.15 -3.53
C ALA A 127 12.84 -10.69 -4.91
N LYS A 128 12.65 -9.89 -5.95
CA LYS A 128 13.07 -10.22 -7.32
C LYS A 128 14.58 -10.48 -7.45
N ALA A 129 15.39 -9.64 -6.80
CA ALA A 129 16.84 -9.79 -6.80
C ALA A 129 17.29 -11.04 -6.01
N ILE A 130 16.64 -11.34 -4.89
CA ILE A 130 16.88 -12.57 -4.12
C ILE A 130 16.55 -13.81 -4.95
N ALA A 131 15.40 -13.82 -5.65
CA ALA A 131 15.00 -14.95 -6.49
C ALA A 131 15.95 -15.21 -7.67
N LYS A 132 16.58 -14.15 -8.21
CA LYS A 132 17.65 -14.30 -9.21
C LYS A 132 18.86 -15.09 -8.68
N LYS A 133 19.19 -14.92 -7.40
CA LYS A 133 20.34 -15.58 -6.75
C LYS A 133 19.96 -16.93 -6.16
N LEU A 134 18.85 -17.01 -5.43
CA LEU A 134 18.44 -18.18 -4.67
C LEU A 134 17.37 -18.96 -5.45
N LYS A 135 17.82 -19.91 -6.27
CA LYS A 135 16.99 -20.70 -7.19
C LYS A 135 16.13 -21.78 -6.51
N THR A 136 16.16 -21.88 -5.18
CA THR A 136 15.40 -22.88 -4.40
C THR A 136 14.19 -22.30 -3.70
N ILE A 137 13.99 -20.95 -3.78
CA ILE A 137 12.90 -20.27 -3.07
C ILE A 137 11.61 -20.26 -3.88
N ASP A 138 10.48 -20.49 -3.23
CA ASP A 138 9.17 -20.21 -3.83
C ASP A 138 9.01 -18.71 -4.04
N TYR A 139 8.94 -18.31 -5.31
CA TYR A 139 8.90 -16.89 -5.69
C TYR A 139 7.60 -16.21 -5.28
N ARG A 140 6.48 -16.92 -5.34
CA ARG A 140 5.17 -16.40 -4.94
C ARG A 140 5.15 -16.09 -3.45
N LEU A 141 5.66 -17.01 -2.62
CA LEU A 141 5.80 -16.77 -1.18
C LEU A 141 6.80 -15.66 -0.88
N LEU A 142 7.88 -15.54 -1.63
CA LEU A 142 8.86 -14.46 -1.43
C LEU A 142 8.24 -13.07 -1.72
N ILE A 143 7.43 -12.95 -2.77
CA ILE A 143 6.68 -11.72 -3.06
C ILE A 143 5.56 -11.48 -2.04
N ALA A 144 4.85 -12.52 -1.60
CA ALA A 144 3.90 -12.42 -0.48
C ALA A 144 4.60 -11.93 0.80
N SER A 145 5.82 -12.39 1.06
CA SER A 145 6.65 -11.93 2.19
C SER A 145 7.03 -10.45 2.06
N ALA A 146 7.38 -9.99 0.87
CA ALA A 146 7.60 -8.58 0.60
C ALA A 146 6.33 -7.75 0.86
N TYR A 147 5.19 -8.22 0.36
CA TYR A 147 3.92 -7.55 0.56
C TYR A 147 3.44 -7.60 2.02
N SER A 148 3.75 -8.67 2.76
CA SER A 148 3.43 -8.75 4.19
C SER A 148 4.16 -7.72 5.04
N GLY A 149 5.34 -7.25 4.62
CA GLY A 149 6.03 -6.14 5.29
C GLY A 149 5.31 -4.79 5.15
N TYR A 150 4.47 -4.65 4.13
CA TYR A 150 3.65 -3.45 3.92
C TYR A 150 2.59 -3.25 5.02
N ILE A 151 2.22 -4.28 5.74
CA ILE A 151 1.13 -4.28 6.72
C ILE A 151 1.19 -3.18 7.78
N ILE A 152 2.36 -2.62 8.06
CA ILE A 152 2.55 -1.60 9.11
C ILE A 152 2.58 -0.16 8.56
N TRP A 153 2.20 0.05 7.30
CA TRP A 153 2.33 1.36 6.65
C TRP A 153 1.54 2.49 7.34
N HIS A 154 0.35 2.18 7.85
CA HIS A 154 -0.52 3.16 8.50
C HIS A 154 -0.09 3.47 9.94
N GLN A 155 0.79 2.64 10.51
CA GLN A 155 1.47 2.87 11.79
C GLN A 155 2.73 3.73 11.65
N GLY A 156 3.11 4.07 10.40
CA GLY A 156 4.35 4.76 10.06
C GLY A 156 4.18 6.22 9.66
N LEU A 157 5.29 6.80 9.19
CA LEU A 157 5.44 8.24 8.90
C LEU A 157 4.63 8.73 7.70
N SER A 158 4.03 7.84 6.92
CA SER A 158 3.11 8.18 5.82
C SER A 158 1.67 7.72 6.08
N GLY A 159 1.34 7.37 7.32
CA GLY A 159 -0.01 6.98 7.71
C GLY A 159 -1.00 8.12 7.52
N SER A 160 -2.02 7.90 6.69
CA SER A 160 -2.97 8.96 6.32
C SER A 160 -3.74 9.48 7.52
N ILE A 161 -4.28 8.59 8.35
CA ILE A 161 -5.13 8.96 9.49
C ILE A 161 -4.32 9.65 10.61
N PRO A 162 -3.21 9.09 11.12
CA PRO A 162 -2.45 9.76 12.16
C PRO A 162 -1.88 11.10 11.72
N LEU A 163 -1.50 11.27 10.45
CA LEU A 163 -1.07 12.57 9.94
C LEU A 163 -2.23 13.55 9.80
N THR A 164 -3.42 13.11 9.38
CA THR A 164 -4.61 13.96 9.29
C THR A 164 -4.98 14.53 10.66
N ILE A 165 -5.05 13.68 11.69
CA ILE A 165 -5.40 14.17 13.04
C ILE A 165 -4.27 14.98 13.71
N SER A 166 -3.02 14.82 13.27
CA SER A 166 -1.92 15.63 13.79
C SER A 166 -2.01 17.10 13.38
N THR A 167 -2.56 17.35 12.19
CA THR A 167 -2.80 18.71 11.66
C THR A 167 -4.15 19.29 12.09
N GLY A 168 -5.05 18.46 12.58
CA GLY A 168 -6.43 18.78 12.90
C GLY A 168 -7.40 18.43 11.77
N PHE A 169 -8.54 17.88 12.12
CA PHE A 169 -9.62 17.50 11.20
C PHE A 169 -10.97 17.91 11.78
N ASP A 170 -11.74 18.71 11.05
CA ASP A 170 -13.02 19.23 11.53
C ASP A 170 -14.16 18.25 11.26
N ILE A 171 -14.90 17.93 12.32
CA ILE A 171 -16.12 17.12 12.28
C ILE A 171 -17.23 17.91 12.95
N ALA A 172 -18.26 18.27 12.19
CA ALA A 172 -19.44 18.97 12.71
C ALA A 172 -19.12 20.19 13.60
N GLY A 173 -18.11 20.98 13.20
CA GLY A 173 -17.68 22.18 13.92
C GLY A 173 -16.73 21.94 15.10
N LYS A 174 -16.29 20.69 15.32
CA LYS A 174 -15.30 20.34 16.34
C LYS A 174 -14.02 19.86 15.68
N THR A 175 -12.88 20.45 16.02
CA THR A 175 -11.57 20.03 15.51
C THR A 175 -11.05 18.83 16.30
N ILE A 176 -10.91 17.70 15.63
CA ILE A 176 -10.26 16.50 16.15
C ILE A 176 -8.76 16.63 15.92
N LYS A 177 -7.97 16.60 16.99
CA LYS A 177 -6.52 16.74 16.94
C LYS A 177 -5.83 15.79 17.91
N SER A 178 -4.71 15.19 17.47
CA SER A 178 -3.88 14.35 18.31
C SER A 178 -2.45 14.31 17.77
N ASP A 179 -1.46 14.53 18.59
CA ASP A 179 -0.07 14.61 18.19
C ASP A 179 0.49 13.28 17.68
N ILE A 180 1.50 13.35 16.81
CA ILE A 180 2.19 12.16 16.27
C ILE A 180 2.88 11.33 17.38
N THR A 181 3.23 11.95 18.49
CA THR A 181 3.80 11.26 19.66
C THR A 181 2.78 10.38 20.37
N SER A 182 1.51 10.74 20.31
CA SER A 182 0.40 9.95 20.88
C SER A 182 -0.18 8.93 19.89
N THR A 183 0.27 8.92 18.64
CA THR A 183 -0.17 8.01 17.56
C THR A 183 1.00 7.21 17.00
N ILE A 184 1.74 7.75 16.02
CA ILE A 184 2.82 7.06 15.30
C ILE A 184 3.94 6.63 16.27
N PHE A 185 4.38 7.54 17.14
CA PHE A 185 5.47 7.30 18.09
C PHE A 185 5.00 6.80 19.46
N HIS A 186 3.71 6.53 19.62
CA HIS A 186 3.22 5.93 20.86
C HIS A 186 3.82 4.55 21.09
N PRO A 187 4.31 4.22 22.30
CA PRO A 187 4.98 2.95 22.58
C PRO A 187 4.17 1.72 22.16
N VAL A 188 2.86 1.71 22.41
CA VAL A 188 1.98 0.59 22.02
C VAL A 188 1.93 0.42 20.50
N ASN A 189 1.89 1.51 19.72
CA ASN A 189 1.91 1.44 18.27
C ASN A 189 3.23 0.84 17.76
N ILE A 190 4.36 1.31 18.30
CA ILE A 190 5.69 0.80 17.92
C ILE A 190 5.85 -0.67 18.30
N ILE A 191 5.48 -1.05 19.53
CA ILE A 191 5.57 -2.44 20.01
C ILE A 191 4.68 -3.34 19.15
N THR A 192 3.45 -2.93 18.87
CA THR A 192 2.53 -3.71 18.01
C THR A 192 3.08 -3.85 16.59
N ALA A 193 3.69 -2.82 16.02
CA ALA A 193 4.35 -2.90 14.71
C ALA A 193 5.51 -3.92 14.73
N ILE A 194 6.36 -3.88 15.75
CA ILE A 194 7.48 -4.83 15.91
C ILE A 194 6.98 -6.26 16.08
N VAL A 195 5.97 -6.48 16.93
CA VAL A 195 5.35 -7.82 17.12
C VAL A 195 4.71 -8.30 15.82
N CYS A 196 4.04 -7.40 15.08
CA CYS A 196 3.46 -7.74 13.78
C CYS A 196 4.54 -8.17 12.77
N ILE A 197 5.63 -7.41 12.64
CA ILE A 197 6.77 -7.78 11.76
C ILE A 197 7.35 -9.13 12.16
N GLY A 198 7.59 -9.36 13.46
CA GLY A 198 8.06 -10.64 13.98
C GLY A 198 7.12 -11.79 13.62
N THR A 199 5.82 -11.58 13.80
CA THR A 199 4.78 -12.54 13.42
C THR A 199 4.81 -12.81 11.91
N MET A 200 4.95 -11.76 11.07
CA MET A 200 5.07 -11.93 9.62
C MET A 200 6.30 -12.77 9.25
N CYS A 201 7.43 -12.54 9.88
CA CYS A 201 8.62 -13.37 9.66
C CYS A 201 8.35 -14.84 10.00
N ILE A 202 7.76 -15.11 11.16
CA ILE A 202 7.48 -16.49 11.62
C ILE A 202 6.48 -17.18 10.70
N ILE A 203 5.37 -16.52 10.37
CA ILE A 203 4.29 -17.09 9.54
C ILE A 203 4.79 -17.37 8.12
N ASN A 204 5.50 -16.41 7.50
CA ASN A 204 6.04 -16.62 6.16
C ASN A 204 7.06 -17.77 6.12
N ILE A 205 7.91 -17.92 7.15
CA ILE A 205 8.81 -19.07 7.26
C ILE A 205 8.02 -20.37 7.41
N ALA A 206 6.98 -20.38 8.23
CA ALA A 206 6.15 -21.56 8.46
C ALA A 206 5.35 -21.99 7.22
N MET A 207 5.07 -21.06 6.30
CA MET A 207 4.43 -21.32 5.01
C MET A 207 5.39 -21.83 3.94
N LEU A 208 6.71 -21.85 4.17
CA LEU A 208 7.66 -22.38 3.19
C LEU A 208 7.24 -23.78 2.72
N PRO A 209 7.03 -23.99 1.41
CA PRO A 209 6.73 -25.30 0.87
C PRO A 209 7.93 -26.24 1.01
N ASN A 210 7.72 -27.52 0.80
CA ASN A 210 8.84 -28.44 0.62
C ASN A 210 9.52 -28.12 -0.73
N GLU A 211 10.78 -28.49 -0.87
CA GLU A 211 11.55 -28.19 -2.09
C GLU A 211 10.88 -28.69 -3.37
N LYS A 212 10.17 -29.83 -3.30
CA LYS A 212 9.44 -30.43 -4.43
C LYS A 212 8.18 -29.66 -4.82
N ASP A 213 7.60 -28.91 -3.88
CA ASP A 213 6.34 -28.18 -4.06
C ASP A 213 6.58 -26.68 -4.32
N ALA A 214 7.82 -26.23 -4.24
CA ALA A 214 8.20 -24.84 -4.42
C ALA A 214 8.06 -24.43 -5.91
N VAL A 215 7.34 -23.33 -6.13
CA VAL A 215 7.24 -22.73 -7.47
C VAL A 215 8.44 -21.82 -7.69
N ILE A 216 9.42 -22.41 -8.38
CA ILE A 216 10.61 -21.68 -8.78
C ILE A 216 10.26 -20.81 -9.98
N VAL A 217 10.65 -19.56 -9.91
CA VAL A 217 10.39 -18.61 -10.99
C VAL A 217 11.29 -18.88 -12.19
N ASP A 218 10.66 -18.88 -13.39
CA ASP A 218 11.42 -18.89 -14.62
C ASP A 218 12.21 -17.58 -14.78
N SER A 219 13.40 -17.68 -15.38
CA SER A 219 14.23 -16.51 -15.69
C SER A 219 13.54 -15.49 -16.58
N SER A 220 12.60 -15.92 -17.43
CA SER A 220 11.76 -15.05 -18.26
C SER A 220 10.87 -14.10 -17.44
N VAL A 221 10.30 -14.59 -16.32
CA VAL A 221 9.47 -13.78 -15.40
C VAL A 221 10.32 -12.76 -14.65
N LEU A 222 11.54 -13.14 -14.27
CA LEU A 222 12.48 -12.23 -13.61
C LEU A 222 12.99 -11.15 -14.56
N GLY A 223 12.79 -11.32 -15.85
CA GLY A 223 13.30 -10.46 -16.90
C GLY A 223 14.83 -10.51 -17.02
N GLU A 224 15.33 -10.24 -18.21
CA GLU A 224 16.75 -10.09 -18.43
C GLU A 224 17.32 -8.91 -17.61
N GLU A 225 18.59 -8.99 -17.29
CA GLU A 225 19.29 -7.86 -16.73
C GLU A 225 19.30 -6.72 -17.75
N TYR A 226 18.67 -5.59 -17.37
CA TYR A 226 18.62 -4.45 -18.28
C TYR A 226 20.04 -4.00 -18.61
N ARG A 227 20.36 -3.99 -19.90
CA ARG A 227 21.60 -3.48 -20.44
C ARG A 227 21.31 -2.24 -21.28
N PRO A 228 21.94 -1.09 -20.96
CA PRO A 228 21.79 0.10 -21.78
C PRO A 228 22.14 -0.21 -23.25
N LYS A 229 21.28 0.19 -24.17
CA LYS A 229 21.55 0.02 -25.59
C LYS A 229 22.75 0.87 -26.00
N LYS A 230 23.62 0.32 -26.81
CA LYS A 230 24.71 1.09 -27.42
C LYS A 230 24.18 1.76 -28.69
N TYR A 231 24.16 3.08 -28.71
CA TYR A 231 23.73 3.87 -29.84
C TYR A 231 24.92 4.40 -30.65
N LYS A 232 24.81 4.35 -31.97
CA LYS A 232 25.71 5.09 -32.86
C LYS A 232 25.12 6.48 -33.08
N ILE A 233 25.78 7.49 -32.65
CA ILE A 233 25.39 8.91 -32.83
C ILE A 233 25.63 9.29 -34.30
N LYS A 234 24.54 9.40 -35.07
CA LYS A 234 24.60 9.67 -36.51
C LYS A 234 24.07 11.07 -36.88
N THR A 235 23.03 11.52 -36.15
CA THR A 235 22.29 12.75 -36.44
C THR A 235 22.49 13.81 -35.35
N PRO A 236 22.21 15.11 -35.66
CA PRO A 236 22.15 16.15 -34.62
C PRO A 236 21.15 15.81 -33.50
N ALA A 237 20.02 15.18 -33.81
CA ALA A 237 19.03 14.73 -32.83
C ALA A 237 19.63 13.70 -31.86
N ASP A 238 20.38 12.73 -32.37
CA ASP A 238 21.07 11.74 -31.52
C ASP A 238 22.05 12.42 -30.55
N ARG A 239 22.74 13.50 -31.00
CA ARG A 239 23.65 14.26 -30.14
C ARG A 239 22.92 14.95 -28.99
N ILE A 240 21.72 15.51 -29.26
CA ILE A 240 20.87 16.15 -28.24
C ILE A 240 20.38 15.10 -27.27
N GLU A 241 19.84 13.96 -27.72
CA GLU A 241 19.33 12.87 -26.88
C GLU A 241 20.40 12.30 -25.93
N HIS A 242 21.68 12.29 -26.36
CA HIS A 242 22.81 11.81 -25.56
C HIS A 242 23.62 12.93 -24.89
N SER A 243 23.13 14.19 -24.94
CA SER A 243 23.83 15.35 -24.39
C SER A 243 24.02 15.22 -22.88
N LYS A 244 25.28 15.25 -22.47
CA LYS A 244 25.67 15.29 -21.05
C LYS A 244 25.33 16.62 -20.40
N ILE A 245 25.38 17.72 -21.17
CA ILE A 245 25.02 19.06 -20.69
C ILE A 245 23.54 19.11 -20.37
N LEU A 246 22.68 18.67 -21.29
CA LEU A 246 21.24 18.65 -21.06
C LEU A 246 20.86 17.74 -19.88
N TRP A 247 21.48 16.56 -19.78
CA TRP A 247 21.31 15.67 -18.64
C TRP A 247 21.71 16.35 -17.32
N LEU A 248 22.90 17.02 -17.28
CA LEU A 248 23.37 17.70 -16.07
C LEU A 248 22.45 18.85 -15.67
N LEU A 249 22.03 19.69 -16.62
CA LEU A 249 21.08 20.79 -16.37
C LEU A 249 19.72 20.25 -15.83
N THR A 250 19.22 19.16 -16.38
CA THR A 250 17.99 18.51 -15.90
C THR A 250 18.17 18.01 -14.46
N CYS A 251 19.30 17.35 -14.16
CA CYS A 251 19.61 16.91 -12.80
C CYS A 251 19.71 18.10 -11.84
N LEU A 252 20.44 19.14 -12.20
CA LEU A 252 20.61 20.34 -11.36
C LEU A 252 19.26 20.99 -11.04
N LEU A 253 18.40 21.17 -12.05
CA LEU A 253 17.08 21.76 -11.85
C LEU A 253 16.23 20.93 -10.87
N GLY A 254 16.15 19.62 -11.07
CA GLY A 254 15.32 18.75 -10.24
C GLY A 254 15.84 18.63 -8.81
N TRP A 255 17.15 18.43 -8.63
CA TRP A 255 17.75 18.33 -7.31
C TRP A 255 17.76 19.66 -6.56
N ALA A 256 17.94 20.80 -7.26
CA ALA A 256 17.82 22.13 -6.65
C ALA A 256 16.43 22.33 -6.05
N TYR A 257 15.36 21.94 -6.79
CA TYR A 257 14.01 22.04 -6.24
C TYR A 257 13.76 21.06 -5.08
N ILE A 258 14.25 19.83 -5.15
CA ILE A 258 14.12 18.85 -4.06
C ILE A 258 14.80 19.39 -2.79
N PHE A 259 16.02 19.92 -2.89
CA PHE A 259 16.72 20.52 -1.76
C PHE A 259 15.99 21.76 -1.21
N TYR A 260 15.47 22.63 -2.09
CA TYR A 260 14.65 23.76 -1.69
C TYR A 260 13.39 23.33 -0.94
N TYR A 261 12.66 22.33 -1.48
CA TYR A 261 11.43 21.81 -0.88
C TYR A 261 11.67 21.28 0.54
N PHE A 262 12.65 20.41 0.73
CA PHE A 262 12.97 19.87 2.05
C PHE A 262 13.66 20.90 2.95
N GLY A 263 14.42 21.84 2.39
CA GLY A 263 15.01 22.97 3.11
C GLY A 263 13.96 23.86 3.76
N ASN A 264 12.83 24.09 3.11
CA ASN A 264 11.70 24.83 3.68
C ASN A 264 11.10 24.11 4.91
N TYR A 265 10.97 22.78 4.87
CA TYR A 265 10.52 22.02 6.05
C TYR A 265 11.47 22.20 7.24
N ILE A 266 12.78 22.17 7.01
CA ILE A 266 13.78 22.41 8.06
C ILE A 266 13.69 23.83 8.57
N ALA A 267 13.56 24.82 7.68
CA ALA A 267 13.46 26.25 8.03
C ALA A 267 12.18 26.53 8.89
N GLU A 268 11.10 25.79 8.66
CA GLU A 268 9.88 25.85 9.46
C GLU A 268 9.96 25.03 10.76
N GLY A 269 11.10 24.46 11.11
CA GLY A 269 11.27 23.60 12.29
C GLY A 269 10.58 22.23 12.19
N LYS A 270 10.17 21.82 10.99
CA LYS A 270 9.52 20.54 10.71
C LYS A 270 10.54 19.46 10.33
N SER A 271 10.21 18.20 10.60
CA SER A 271 11.04 17.08 10.13
C SER A 271 11.00 16.95 8.60
N ILE A 272 12.13 16.63 7.98
CA ILE A 272 12.21 16.25 6.55
C ILE A 272 11.21 15.15 6.20
N LEU A 273 10.95 14.24 7.14
CA LEU A 273 10.02 13.12 6.95
C LEU A 273 8.57 13.57 6.71
N ASN A 274 8.19 14.74 7.23
CA ASN A 274 6.86 15.33 7.00
C ASN A 274 6.67 15.78 5.53
N GLY A 275 7.76 16.00 4.80
CA GLY A 275 7.76 16.31 3.37
C GLY A 275 7.64 15.08 2.45
N LEU A 276 7.73 13.86 3.00
CA LEU A 276 7.68 12.62 2.20
C LEU A 276 6.23 12.23 1.85
N GLY A 277 5.67 12.91 0.85
CA GLY A 277 4.41 12.55 0.22
C GLY A 277 4.60 11.81 -1.11
N ARG A 278 3.49 11.44 -1.77
CA ARG A 278 3.54 10.77 -3.09
C ARG A 278 4.28 11.59 -4.14
N ASP A 279 4.02 12.89 -4.18
CA ASP A 279 4.60 13.79 -5.19
C ASP A 279 6.11 13.98 -4.97
N SER A 280 6.55 14.18 -3.73
CA SER A 280 7.98 14.30 -3.40
C SER A 280 8.73 12.99 -3.65
N VAL A 281 8.14 11.85 -3.31
CA VAL A 281 8.71 10.53 -3.61
C VAL A 281 8.82 10.30 -5.10
N ASN A 282 7.76 10.61 -5.88
CA ASN A 282 7.81 10.53 -7.34
C ASN A 282 8.91 11.39 -7.92
N MET A 283 9.06 12.62 -7.42
CA MET A 283 10.08 13.54 -7.87
C MET A 283 11.49 13.04 -7.55
N ILE A 284 11.71 12.51 -6.33
CA ILE A 284 12.97 11.89 -5.95
C ILE A 284 13.29 10.69 -6.85
N LEU A 285 12.35 9.78 -7.06
CA LEU A 285 12.56 8.59 -7.90
C LEU A 285 12.86 8.97 -9.36
N LEU A 286 12.15 9.98 -9.89
CA LEU A 286 12.38 10.50 -11.24
C LEU A 286 13.81 11.04 -11.40
N PHE A 287 14.20 12.01 -10.57
CA PHE A 287 15.49 12.69 -10.72
C PHE A 287 16.68 11.82 -10.27
N LEU A 288 16.48 10.92 -9.30
CA LEU A 288 17.47 9.91 -8.96
C LEU A 288 17.65 8.91 -10.12
N GLY A 289 16.56 8.49 -10.75
CA GLY A 289 16.61 7.65 -11.94
C GLY A 289 17.38 8.30 -13.08
N ILE A 290 17.06 9.56 -13.42
CA ILE A 290 17.78 10.34 -14.45
C ILE A 290 19.27 10.44 -14.12
N LEU A 291 19.61 10.79 -12.87
CA LEU A 291 20.99 10.93 -12.41
C LEU A 291 21.77 9.62 -12.58
N LEU A 292 21.21 8.50 -12.12
CA LEU A 292 21.92 7.23 -12.09
C LEU A 292 21.99 6.52 -13.44
N HIS A 293 21.15 6.88 -14.43
CA HIS A 293 21.29 6.40 -15.81
C HIS A 293 22.37 7.15 -16.60
N GLY A 294 22.83 8.30 -16.13
CA GLY A 294 23.97 9.04 -16.68
C GLY A 294 23.74 9.72 -18.03
N ASN A 295 22.58 9.57 -18.67
CA ASN A 295 22.10 10.38 -19.79
C ASN A 295 20.58 10.19 -19.96
N LEU A 296 19.94 11.15 -20.67
CA LEU A 296 18.48 11.16 -20.83
C LEU A 296 17.98 10.02 -21.71
N LYS A 297 18.72 9.61 -22.72
CA LYS A 297 18.34 8.53 -23.64
C LYS A 297 18.26 7.20 -22.91
N ASN A 298 19.28 6.86 -22.12
CA ASN A 298 19.28 5.63 -21.33
C ASN A 298 18.12 5.60 -20.32
N TYR A 299 17.83 6.75 -19.68
CA TYR A 299 16.69 6.88 -18.78
C TYR A 299 15.37 6.65 -19.52
N LEU A 300 15.18 7.31 -20.68
CA LEU A 300 13.97 7.21 -21.48
C LEU A 300 13.71 5.76 -21.97
N ASP A 301 14.75 5.06 -22.40
CA ASP A 301 14.63 3.68 -22.83
C ASP A 301 14.26 2.74 -21.67
N ALA A 302 14.87 2.91 -20.52
CA ALA A 302 14.53 2.18 -19.31
C ALA A 302 13.11 2.50 -18.83
N LEU A 303 12.66 3.75 -18.97
CA LEU A 303 11.31 4.20 -18.64
C LEU A 303 10.28 3.54 -19.56
N LYS A 304 10.48 3.60 -20.88
CA LYS A 304 9.59 2.97 -21.87
C LYS A 304 9.39 1.49 -21.60
N ASP A 305 10.45 0.78 -21.23
CA ASP A 305 10.41 -0.64 -20.89
C ASP A 305 9.69 -0.91 -19.53
N SER A 306 9.48 0.11 -18.70
CA SER A 306 8.79 0.00 -17.41
C SER A 306 7.31 0.37 -17.47
N VAL A 307 6.85 1.08 -18.50
CA VAL A 307 5.48 1.64 -18.57
C VAL A 307 4.39 0.56 -18.56
N SER A 308 4.65 -0.62 -19.13
CA SER A 308 3.65 -1.71 -19.15
C SER A 308 3.21 -2.17 -17.75
N SER A 309 4.01 -1.88 -16.72
CA SER A 309 3.70 -2.28 -15.33
C SER A 309 2.52 -1.50 -14.71
N ILE A 310 2.06 -0.40 -15.30
CA ILE A 310 0.98 0.42 -14.72
C ILE A 310 -0.41 0.13 -15.28
N VAL A 311 -0.53 -0.77 -16.26
CA VAL A 311 -1.82 -1.08 -16.91
C VAL A 311 -2.90 -1.47 -15.92
N GLY A 312 -2.55 -2.33 -14.94
CA GLY A 312 -3.49 -2.74 -13.89
C GLY A 312 -3.98 -1.57 -13.03
N VAL A 313 -3.09 -0.65 -12.68
CA VAL A 313 -3.42 0.54 -11.88
C VAL A 313 -4.38 1.45 -12.66
N ILE A 314 -4.06 1.75 -13.92
CA ILE A 314 -4.89 2.64 -14.75
C ILE A 314 -6.28 2.05 -14.96
N LEU A 315 -6.39 0.74 -15.21
CA LEU A 315 -7.64 0.10 -15.55
C LEU A 315 -8.56 -0.11 -14.34
N GLN A 316 -8.01 -0.46 -13.17
CA GLN A 316 -8.80 -0.92 -12.04
C GLN A 316 -9.17 0.18 -11.07
N TYR A 317 -8.33 1.19 -10.88
CA TYR A 317 -8.57 2.25 -9.90
C TYR A 317 -9.85 3.06 -10.15
N PRO A 318 -10.27 3.36 -11.39
CA PRO A 318 -11.57 3.99 -11.62
C PRO A 318 -12.75 3.17 -11.09
N PHE A 319 -12.72 1.84 -11.23
CA PHE A 319 -13.76 0.98 -10.67
C PHE A 319 -13.79 1.01 -9.16
N TYR A 320 -12.63 1.00 -8.49
CA TYR A 320 -12.57 1.18 -7.04
C TYR A 320 -13.05 2.57 -6.60
N ALA A 321 -12.78 3.62 -7.38
CA ALA A 321 -13.34 4.95 -7.12
C ALA A 321 -14.86 4.95 -7.17
N GLY A 322 -15.44 4.29 -8.18
CA GLY A 322 -16.88 4.11 -8.30
C GLY A 322 -17.48 3.30 -7.13
N ILE A 323 -16.82 2.22 -6.70
CA ILE A 323 -17.23 1.45 -5.52
C ILE A 323 -17.22 2.33 -4.28
N MET A 324 -16.15 3.10 -4.06
CA MET A 324 -16.07 4.07 -2.95
C MET A 324 -17.24 5.05 -2.97
N ALA A 325 -17.57 5.61 -4.13
CA ALA A 325 -18.66 6.54 -4.28
C ALA A 325 -20.02 5.92 -3.93
N ILE A 326 -20.27 4.67 -4.32
CA ILE A 326 -21.48 3.93 -3.92
C ILE A 326 -21.51 3.72 -2.40
N MET A 327 -20.41 3.25 -1.82
CA MET A 327 -20.29 2.98 -0.38
C MET A 327 -20.55 4.20 0.49
N THR A 328 -20.19 5.38 -0.01
CA THR A 328 -20.30 6.66 0.70
C THR A 328 -21.56 7.46 0.33
N CYS A 329 -22.28 7.05 -0.71
CA CYS A 329 -23.53 7.70 -1.14
C CYS A 329 -24.58 7.61 -0.04
N THR A 330 -25.04 8.75 0.46
CA THR A 330 -26.04 8.82 1.52
C THR A 330 -27.46 8.93 0.97
N ASN A 331 -28.43 8.37 1.69
CA ASN A 331 -29.87 8.60 1.45
C ASN A 331 -30.32 9.97 1.99
N ALA A 332 -31.61 10.21 2.03
CA ALA A 332 -32.19 11.45 2.57
C ALA A 332 -31.95 11.64 4.07
N GLU A 333 -31.73 10.56 4.79
CA GLU A 333 -31.47 10.51 6.25
C GLU A 333 -29.96 10.56 6.56
N GLY A 334 -29.08 10.72 5.55
CA GLY A 334 -27.64 10.73 5.73
C GLY A 334 -27.01 9.33 5.90
N ILE A 335 -27.75 8.26 5.60
CA ILE A 335 -27.30 6.88 5.78
C ILE A 335 -26.63 6.37 4.50
N SER A 336 -25.43 5.79 4.62
CA SER A 336 -24.69 5.12 3.57
C SER A 336 -24.36 3.68 3.96
N LEU A 337 -23.93 2.83 3.02
CA LEU A 337 -23.47 1.48 3.34
C LEU A 337 -22.32 1.48 4.36
N ALA A 338 -21.36 2.36 4.18
CA ALA A 338 -20.22 2.49 5.09
C ALA A 338 -20.66 2.92 6.49
N SER A 339 -21.64 3.85 6.59
CA SER A 339 -22.19 4.27 7.89
C SER A 339 -22.99 3.16 8.58
N LEU A 340 -23.74 2.35 7.83
CA LEU A 340 -24.46 1.21 8.39
C LEU A 340 -23.52 0.19 9.03
N ILE A 341 -22.42 -0.15 8.34
CA ILE A 341 -21.39 -1.05 8.87
C ILE A 341 -20.78 -0.47 10.15
N SER A 342 -20.40 0.80 10.13
CA SER A 342 -19.78 1.45 11.29
C SER A 342 -20.73 1.51 12.49
N ASN A 343 -21.97 1.93 12.29
CA ASN A 343 -22.98 2.02 13.35
C ASN A 343 -23.30 0.66 13.98
N PHE A 344 -23.35 -0.41 13.18
CA PHE A 344 -23.56 -1.75 13.72
C PHE A 344 -22.50 -2.09 14.79
N PHE A 345 -21.23 -1.88 14.48
CA PHE A 345 -20.13 -2.18 15.42
C PHE A 345 -20.11 -1.22 16.62
N VAL A 346 -20.45 0.06 16.45
CA VAL A 346 -20.57 1.01 17.54
C VAL A 346 -21.65 0.57 18.55
N ASN A 347 -22.82 0.18 18.04
CA ASN A 347 -23.96 -0.17 18.87
C ASN A 347 -23.77 -1.42 19.76
N ILE A 348 -22.88 -2.33 19.36
CA ILE A 348 -22.56 -3.52 20.16
C ILE A 348 -21.34 -3.33 21.07
N SER A 349 -20.77 -2.12 21.12
CA SER A 349 -19.53 -1.80 21.82
C SER A 349 -19.76 -1.28 23.23
N ASN A 350 -18.73 -1.42 24.08
CA ASN A 350 -18.54 -0.70 25.33
C ASN A 350 -17.15 -0.04 25.34
N GLN A 351 -16.81 0.71 26.38
CA GLN A 351 -15.54 1.45 26.50
C GLN A 351 -14.30 0.59 26.14
N TYR A 352 -14.26 -0.65 26.57
CA TYR A 352 -13.08 -1.54 26.36
C TYR A 352 -13.08 -2.24 25.01
N THR A 353 -14.27 -2.59 24.52
CA THR A 353 -14.41 -3.34 23.25
C THR A 353 -14.52 -2.42 22.03
N PHE A 354 -14.85 -1.15 22.25
CA PHE A 354 -15.06 -0.18 21.18
C PHE A 354 -13.88 -0.05 20.22
N PRO A 355 -12.60 0.10 20.65
CA PRO A 355 -11.50 0.16 19.70
C PRO A 355 -11.29 -1.12 18.91
N VAL A 356 -11.58 -2.29 19.51
CA VAL A 356 -11.50 -3.59 18.82
C VAL A 356 -12.60 -3.71 17.75
N PHE A 357 -13.83 -3.34 18.08
CA PHE A 357 -14.93 -3.36 17.11
C PHE A 357 -14.77 -2.28 16.05
N THR A 358 -14.20 -1.13 16.39
CA THR A 358 -13.82 -0.11 15.41
C THR A 358 -12.77 -0.64 14.45
N PHE A 359 -11.75 -1.36 14.93
CA PHE A 359 -10.76 -2.03 14.10
C PHE A 359 -11.40 -3.02 13.11
N PHE A 360 -12.31 -3.89 13.55
CA PHE A 360 -13.01 -4.82 12.65
C PHE A 360 -13.93 -4.11 11.67
N SER A 361 -14.69 -3.12 12.13
CA SER A 361 -15.51 -2.26 11.26
C SER A 361 -14.70 -1.61 10.18
N ALA A 362 -13.55 -1.02 10.57
CA ALA A 362 -12.64 -0.38 9.64
C ALA A 362 -12.07 -1.37 8.62
N GLY A 363 -11.71 -2.59 9.04
CA GLY A 363 -11.28 -3.64 8.13
C GLY A 363 -12.34 -4.01 7.09
N ILE A 364 -13.61 -4.10 7.49
CA ILE A 364 -14.71 -4.39 6.55
C ILE A 364 -14.91 -3.21 5.59
N VAL A 365 -14.97 -1.99 6.09
CA VAL A 365 -15.15 -0.79 5.25
C VAL A 365 -13.98 -0.63 4.27
N ASN A 366 -12.75 -0.85 4.71
CA ASN A 366 -11.56 -0.75 3.87
C ASN A 366 -11.57 -1.72 2.68
N PHE A 367 -12.19 -2.88 2.83
CA PHE A 367 -12.29 -3.82 1.71
C PHE A 367 -12.97 -3.20 0.48
N PHE A 368 -13.91 -2.27 0.70
CA PHE A 368 -14.65 -1.54 -0.33
C PHE A 368 -14.13 -0.13 -0.57
N VAL A 369 -13.51 0.49 0.43
CA VAL A 369 -12.99 1.87 0.41
C VAL A 369 -11.49 1.85 0.73
N PRO A 370 -10.64 1.32 -0.15
CA PRO A 370 -9.23 1.10 0.14
C PRO A 370 -8.40 2.40 0.08
N SER A 371 -8.78 3.36 0.89
CA SER A 371 -8.13 4.68 0.94
C SER A 371 -8.22 5.23 2.36
N GLY A 372 -7.10 5.29 3.07
CA GLY A 372 -7.07 5.74 4.46
C GLY A 372 -7.71 7.11 4.68
N GLY A 373 -7.49 8.08 3.79
CA GLY A 373 -8.14 9.39 3.84
C GLY A 373 -9.64 9.34 3.53
N GLY A 374 -10.04 8.57 2.50
CA GLY A 374 -11.45 8.37 2.14
C GLY A 374 -12.21 7.64 3.24
N GLN A 375 -11.65 6.57 3.77
CA GLN A 375 -12.23 5.81 4.89
C GLN A 375 -12.37 6.68 6.14
N TRP A 376 -11.34 7.47 6.49
CA TRP A 376 -11.39 8.41 7.60
C TRP A 376 -12.57 9.39 7.47
N SER A 377 -12.73 10.00 6.30
CA SER A 377 -13.81 10.97 6.05
C SER A 377 -15.20 10.39 6.28
N VAL A 378 -15.38 9.09 6.06
CA VAL A 378 -16.66 8.39 6.25
C VAL A 378 -16.86 7.90 7.67
N GLN A 379 -15.84 7.30 8.27
CA GLN A 379 -15.96 6.66 9.58
C GLN A 379 -15.71 7.62 10.74
N ALA A 380 -14.86 8.64 10.56
CA ALA A 380 -14.50 9.55 11.64
C ALA A 380 -15.71 10.25 12.28
N PRO A 381 -16.72 10.77 11.56
CA PRO A 381 -17.88 11.39 12.18
C PRO A 381 -18.62 10.45 13.14
N ILE A 382 -18.72 9.18 12.79
CA ILE A 382 -19.43 8.17 13.60
C ILE A 382 -18.57 7.73 14.77
N VAL A 383 -17.32 7.34 14.48
CA VAL A 383 -16.40 6.75 15.45
C VAL A 383 -15.94 7.78 16.49
N MET A 384 -15.67 9.03 16.09
CA MET A 384 -15.20 10.06 17.04
C MET A 384 -16.31 10.50 18.00
N ASN A 385 -17.56 10.63 17.53
CA ASN A 385 -18.70 10.91 18.39
C ASN A 385 -18.95 9.77 19.40
N ALA A 386 -18.87 8.52 18.93
CA ALA A 386 -19.02 7.36 19.81
C ALA A 386 -17.86 7.24 20.82
N ALA A 387 -16.62 7.52 20.38
CA ALA A 387 -15.45 7.54 21.27
C ALA A 387 -15.59 8.56 22.39
N GLU A 388 -16.10 9.76 22.09
CA GLU A 388 -16.36 10.80 23.09
C GLU A 388 -17.44 10.33 24.10
N TYR A 389 -18.54 9.79 23.62
CA TYR A 389 -19.61 9.26 24.46
C TYR A 389 -19.11 8.14 25.39
N LEU A 390 -18.32 7.20 24.83
CA LEU A 390 -17.74 6.07 25.55
C LEU A 390 -16.49 6.43 26.35
N LYS A 391 -16.04 7.70 26.33
CA LYS A 391 -14.81 8.20 26.98
C LYS A 391 -13.53 7.48 26.52
N VAL A 392 -13.48 7.07 25.26
CA VAL A 392 -12.28 6.47 24.64
C VAL A 392 -11.40 7.59 24.07
N PRO A 393 -10.07 7.61 24.35
CA PRO A 393 -9.17 8.62 23.79
C PRO A 393 -9.19 8.67 22.27
N THR A 394 -9.20 9.89 21.73
CA THR A 394 -9.27 10.16 20.27
C THR A 394 -8.17 9.45 19.47
N ASN A 395 -6.93 9.45 19.99
CA ASN A 395 -5.81 8.78 19.35
C ASN A 395 -6.03 7.28 19.21
N ILE A 396 -6.58 6.61 20.24
CA ILE A 396 -6.86 5.17 20.22
C ILE A 396 -7.96 4.86 19.20
N ALA A 397 -9.04 5.63 19.21
CA ALA A 397 -10.14 5.45 18.26
C ALA A 397 -9.69 5.68 16.80
N ALA A 398 -8.89 6.71 16.56
CA ALA A 398 -8.33 6.99 15.23
C ALA A 398 -7.34 5.90 14.77
N MET A 399 -6.48 5.42 15.66
CA MET A 399 -5.54 4.35 15.34
C MET A 399 -6.25 2.99 15.17
N ALA A 400 -7.39 2.76 15.80
CA ALA A 400 -8.23 1.59 15.54
C ALA A 400 -8.73 1.58 14.07
N ILE A 401 -9.17 2.73 13.55
CA ILE A 401 -9.52 2.87 12.13
C ILE A 401 -8.28 2.63 11.25
N ALA A 402 -7.14 3.26 11.57
CA ALA A 402 -5.91 3.14 10.81
C ALA A 402 -5.40 1.69 10.74
N TRP A 403 -5.46 0.96 11.86
CA TRP A 403 -5.03 -0.44 11.88
C TRP A 403 -6.01 -1.37 11.17
N GLY A 404 -7.32 -1.09 11.23
CA GLY A 404 -8.31 -1.84 10.46
C GLY A 404 -8.17 -1.65 8.95
N ASP A 405 -7.88 -0.42 8.51
CA ASP A 405 -7.57 -0.10 7.12
C ASP A 405 -6.34 -0.89 6.63
N GLN A 406 -5.18 -0.74 7.27
CA GLN A 406 -3.96 -1.45 6.83
C GLN A 406 -4.10 -2.98 6.89
N TRP A 407 -4.89 -3.51 7.82
CA TRP A 407 -5.07 -4.95 8.01
C TRP A 407 -5.66 -5.63 6.77
N THR A 408 -6.79 -5.16 6.28
CA THR A 408 -7.48 -5.79 5.16
C THR A 408 -6.91 -5.41 3.79
N ASN A 409 -5.98 -4.45 3.72
CA ASN A 409 -5.15 -4.23 2.54
C ASN A 409 -4.39 -5.51 2.13
N MET A 410 -4.13 -6.42 3.08
CA MET A 410 -3.42 -7.68 2.81
C MET A 410 -4.17 -8.63 1.89
N ILE A 411 -5.51 -8.68 1.95
CA ILE A 411 -6.33 -9.54 1.09
C ILE A 411 -7.01 -8.78 -0.04
N GLN A 412 -6.90 -7.46 -0.07
CA GLN A 412 -7.53 -6.62 -1.05
C GLN A 412 -6.54 -6.36 -2.22
N PRO A 413 -6.90 -6.68 -3.48
CA PRO A 413 -5.97 -6.59 -4.60
C PRO A 413 -5.43 -5.19 -4.90
N PHE A 414 -6.19 -4.14 -4.59
CA PHE A 414 -5.89 -2.75 -4.90
C PHE A 414 -4.44 -2.34 -4.55
N TRP A 415 -4.02 -2.60 -3.29
CA TRP A 415 -2.69 -2.23 -2.82
C TRP A 415 -1.59 -3.20 -3.26
N ALA A 416 -1.94 -4.43 -3.63
CA ALA A 416 -0.98 -5.41 -4.11
C ALA A 416 -0.52 -5.12 -5.56
N LEU A 417 -1.33 -4.43 -6.37
CA LEU A 417 -1.07 -4.22 -7.79
C LEU A 417 0.31 -3.63 -8.10
N PRO A 418 0.80 -2.58 -7.40
CA PRO A 418 2.13 -2.04 -7.66
C PRO A 418 3.26 -3.05 -7.42
N ALA A 419 3.20 -3.80 -6.32
CA ALA A 419 4.20 -4.83 -6.00
C ALA A 419 4.15 -6.00 -7.00
N LEU A 420 2.93 -6.43 -7.37
CA LEU A 420 2.71 -7.50 -8.35
C LEU A 420 3.20 -7.10 -9.76
N ALA A 421 3.00 -5.85 -10.15
CA ALA A 421 3.50 -5.33 -11.41
C ALA A 421 5.04 -5.40 -11.49
N VAL A 422 5.73 -5.00 -10.43
CA VAL A 422 7.20 -5.14 -10.32
C VAL A 422 7.63 -6.60 -10.37
N ALA A 423 6.88 -7.48 -9.70
CA ALA A 423 7.17 -8.91 -9.60
C ALA A 423 6.83 -9.69 -10.87
N ASN A 424 6.06 -9.14 -11.80
CA ASN A 424 5.45 -9.85 -12.93
C ASN A 424 4.59 -11.04 -12.48
N LEU A 425 3.83 -10.86 -11.40
CA LEU A 425 2.91 -11.84 -10.85
C LEU A 425 1.46 -11.34 -10.91
N LYS A 426 0.51 -12.27 -10.83
CA LYS A 426 -0.91 -11.98 -10.71
C LYS A 426 -1.34 -12.01 -9.24
N ALA A 427 -2.45 -11.36 -8.90
CA ALA A 427 -2.97 -11.34 -7.53
C ALA A 427 -3.19 -12.77 -6.98
N LYS A 428 -3.73 -13.67 -7.76
CA LYS A 428 -3.94 -15.07 -7.36
C LYS A 428 -2.66 -15.78 -6.90
N ASP A 429 -1.50 -15.40 -7.43
CA ASP A 429 -0.23 -16.05 -7.10
C ASP A 429 0.18 -15.83 -5.63
N ILE A 430 -0.27 -14.75 -5.00
CA ILE A 430 0.06 -14.41 -3.61
C ILE A 430 -1.13 -14.45 -2.65
N MET A 431 -2.37 -14.25 -3.11
CA MET A 431 -3.54 -14.07 -2.23
C MET A 431 -3.80 -15.27 -1.31
N GLY A 432 -3.47 -16.49 -1.71
CA GLY A 432 -3.58 -17.66 -0.85
C GLY A 432 -2.69 -17.58 0.39
N PHE A 433 -1.48 -17.04 0.25
CA PHE A 433 -0.59 -16.75 1.39
C PHE A 433 -1.10 -15.57 2.20
N MET A 434 -1.64 -14.55 1.52
CA MET A 434 -2.14 -13.35 2.16
C MET A 434 -3.37 -13.60 3.05
N CYS A 435 -4.21 -14.59 2.75
CA CYS A 435 -5.30 -15.00 3.65
C CYS A 435 -4.78 -15.38 5.05
N ILE A 436 -3.68 -16.14 5.11
CA ILE A 436 -3.09 -16.58 6.38
C ILE A 436 -2.44 -15.40 7.11
N ILE A 437 -1.75 -14.55 6.35
CA ILE A 437 -1.12 -13.32 6.85
C ILE A 437 -2.17 -12.40 7.46
N THR A 438 -3.33 -12.24 6.80
CA THR A 438 -4.44 -11.43 7.31
C THR A 438 -5.00 -11.98 8.62
N ILE A 439 -5.21 -13.30 8.72
CA ILE A 439 -5.69 -13.91 9.97
C ILE A 439 -4.68 -13.68 11.10
N ALA A 440 -3.40 -13.98 10.87
CA ALA A 440 -2.37 -13.84 11.88
C ALA A 440 -2.17 -12.39 12.34
N SER A 441 -2.13 -11.45 11.42
CA SER A 441 -2.00 -10.03 11.72
C SER A 441 -3.24 -9.44 12.40
N GLY A 442 -4.43 -9.89 12.00
CA GLY A 442 -5.68 -9.49 12.64
C GLY A 442 -5.72 -9.80 14.13
N ILE A 443 -5.20 -10.98 14.53
CA ILE A 443 -5.06 -11.36 15.93
C ILE A 443 -4.09 -10.41 16.65
N VAL A 444 -2.93 -10.11 16.05
CA VAL A 444 -1.94 -9.19 16.65
C VAL A 444 -2.53 -7.80 16.85
N PHE A 445 -3.20 -7.26 15.83
CA PHE A 445 -3.80 -5.93 15.91
C PHE A 445 -4.98 -5.87 16.88
N ALA A 446 -5.86 -6.87 16.88
CA ALA A 446 -6.99 -6.93 17.82
C ALA A 446 -6.51 -6.96 19.27
N ILE A 447 -5.48 -7.78 19.58
CA ILE A 447 -4.86 -7.81 20.90
C ILE A 447 -4.17 -6.48 21.22
N GLY A 448 -3.39 -5.94 20.28
CA GLY A 448 -2.66 -4.69 20.47
C GLY A 448 -3.58 -3.50 20.77
N ILE A 449 -4.69 -3.36 20.01
CA ILE A 449 -5.63 -2.25 20.24
C ILE A 449 -6.45 -2.44 21.53
N TYR A 450 -6.79 -3.68 21.88
CA TYR A 450 -7.42 -3.99 23.16
C TYR A 450 -6.55 -3.63 24.35
N LEU A 451 -5.26 -4.02 24.29
CA LEU A 451 -4.29 -3.67 25.33
C LEU A 451 -4.09 -2.15 25.41
N TRP A 452 -4.06 -1.47 24.27
CA TRP A 452 -3.96 0.00 24.25
C TRP A 452 -5.15 0.65 24.93
N ALA A 453 -6.37 0.21 24.59
CA ALA A 453 -7.58 0.70 25.25
C ALA A 453 -7.55 0.49 26.79
N LYS A 454 -7.12 -0.71 27.22
CA LYS A 454 -7.07 -1.08 28.63
C LYS A 454 -6.01 -0.31 29.44
N LEU A 455 -4.92 0.13 28.82
CA LEU A 455 -3.87 0.91 29.49
C LEU A 455 -4.27 2.37 29.76
N TYR A 456 -5.30 2.89 29.07
CA TYR A 456 -5.73 4.29 29.15
C TYR A 456 -7.18 4.44 29.61
N SER A 457 -7.83 3.38 30.03
CA SER A 457 -9.12 3.37 30.74
C SER A 457 -8.90 3.21 32.25
#